data_25f77d178b0c9936e4db4cd59dc7757d
#
_entry.id   25f77d178b0c9936e4db4cd59dc7757d
#
_cell.length_a   1.000
_cell.length_b   1.000
_cell.length_c   1.000
_cell.angle_alpha   90.00
_cell.angle_beta   90.00
_cell.angle_gamma   90.00
#
_symmetry.space_group_name_H-M   'P 1'
#
loop_
_entity.id
_entity.type
_entity.pdbx_description
1 polymer ?
#
loop_
_entity_poly.entity_id
_entity_poly.type
_entity_poly.pdbx_seq_one_letter_code
_entity_poly.pdbx_strand_id
1 'polypeptide(L)'
;MKCSLIITTYNRPEALELVLLSVERQTVLPEEVIIADDGSDDKTQAVINNFQSNKILNIQHSWQEDKGFRAAKSRNKALSISTQEYIVLIDGDMVLHTHFIEDHLKHAQKGFVIQGKRSLLTKKRTSSAIKNQTTLFSFLDNGLQNHKNSLYSNFLSRLFASKKTHLKG
;
A
#
# COMPACT_ATOMS: atom_id res chain seq x y z
N MET A 1 -8.60 -0.62 16.96
CA MET A 1 -7.19 -0.31 16.64
C MET A 1 -7.20 0.53 15.36
N LYS A 2 -6.34 1.54 15.25
CA LYS A 2 -6.15 2.39 14.07
C LYS A 2 -4.76 2.12 13.50
N CYS A 3 -4.53 2.45 12.22
CA CYS A 3 -3.23 2.26 11.59
C CYS A 3 -2.77 3.49 10.81
N SER A 4 -1.45 3.64 10.70
CA SER A 4 -0.79 4.50 9.72
C SER A 4 -0.44 3.65 8.50
N LEU A 5 -0.86 4.07 7.31
CA LEU A 5 -0.44 3.45 6.05
C LEU A 5 0.73 4.26 5.47
N ILE A 6 1.90 3.64 5.33
CA ILE A 6 3.08 4.26 4.73
C ILE A 6 3.27 3.69 3.32
N ILE A 7 3.32 4.58 2.32
CA ILE A 7 3.46 4.26 0.90
C ILE A 7 4.79 4.81 0.41
N THR A 8 5.71 3.94 -0.01
CA THR A 8 7.03 4.36 -0.53
C THR A 8 6.92 4.66 -2.02
N THR A 9 7.39 5.83 -2.46
CA THR A 9 7.37 6.21 -3.88
C THR A 9 8.67 6.87 -4.34
N TYR A 10 8.93 6.79 -5.65
CA TYR A 10 9.98 7.55 -6.35
C TYR A 10 9.65 7.62 -7.84
N ASN A 11 9.34 8.83 -8.34
CA ASN A 11 9.11 9.13 -9.77
C ASN A 11 8.14 8.17 -10.50
N ARG A 12 7.03 7.77 -9.84
CA ARG A 12 5.99 6.89 -10.39
C ARG A 12 4.59 7.46 -10.12
N PRO A 13 4.27 8.70 -10.62
CA PRO A 13 3.01 9.38 -10.30
C PRO A 13 1.77 8.56 -10.69
N GLU A 14 1.75 7.91 -11.87
CA GLU A 14 0.59 7.15 -12.33
C GLU A 14 0.35 5.87 -11.50
N ALA A 15 1.42 5.25 -11.03
CA ALA A 15 1.30 4.09 -10.14
C ALA A 15 0.81 4.52 -8.75
N LEU A 16 1.37 5.60 -8.20
CA LEU A 16 0.95 6.16 -6.92
C LEU A 16 -0.53 6.58 -6.96
N GLU A 17 -0.99 7.23 -8.03
CA GLU A 17 -2.39 7.59 -8.23
C GLU A 17 -3.29 6.36 -8.12
N LEU A 18 -2.94 5.27 -8.82
CA LEU A 18 -3.70 4.03 -8.79
C LEU A 18 -3.73 3.40 -7.39
N VAL A 19 -2.62 3.46 -6.66
CA VAL A 19 -2.56 2.99 -5.27
C VAL A 19 -3.47 3.83 -4.38
N LEU A 20 -3.41 5.17 -4.45
CA LEU A 20 -4.24 6.06 -3.65
C LEU A 20 -5.74 5.87 -3.93
N LEU A 21 -6.13 5.70 -5.20
CA LEU A 21 -7.50 5.33 -5.57
C LEU A 21 -7.93 3.99 -4.92
N SER A 22 -7.02 3.04 -4.79
CA SER A 22 -7.32 1.78 -4.10
C SER A 22 -7.44 1.92 -2.59
N VAL A 23 -6.75 2.91 -2.00
CA VAL A 23 -6.86 3.26 -0.57
C VAL A 23 -8.20 3.93 -0.29
N GLU A 24 -8.65 4.86 -1.13
CA GLU A 24 -9.97 5.51 -0.99
C GLU A 24 -11.15 4.51 -1.02
N ARG A 25 -10.92 3.34 -1.64
CA ARG A 25 -11.94 2.28 -1.75
C ARG A 25 -11.87 1.21 -0.67
N GLN A 26 -11.05 1.38 0.35
CA GLN A 26 -10.99 0.45 1.46
C GLN A 26 -12.30 0.45 2.26
N THR A 27 -12.77 -0.72 2.72
CA THR A 27 -13.92 -0.85 3.62
C THR A 27 -13.68 -0.17 4.96
N VAL A 28 -12.42 -0.11 5.39
CA VAL A 28 -11.95 0.65 6.56
C VAL A 28 -10.77 1.49 6.11
N LEU A 29 -10.89 2.82 6.22
CA LEU A 29 -9.78 3.71 5.88
C LEU A 29 -8.70 3.69 6.95
N PRO A 30 -7.40 3.84 6.57
CA PRO A 30 -6.36 4.10 7.54
C PRO A 30 -6.59 5.46 8.21
N GLU A 31 -6.15 5.63 9.46
CA GLU A 31 -6.26 6.90 10.19
C GLU A 31 -5.45 8.01 9.52
N GLU A 32 -4.32 7.64 8.95
CA GLU A 32 -3.45 8.50 8.17
C GLU A 32 -2.74 7.74 7.08
N VAL A 33 -2.40 8.43 6.00
CA VAL A 33 -1.56 7.94 4.89
C VAL A 33 -0.31 8.79 4.83
N ILE A 34 0.86 8.19 4.92
CA ILE A 34 2.12 8.91 4.84
C ILE A 34 2.85 8.48 3.56
N ILE A 35 3.04 9.41 2.65
CA ILE A 35 3.80 9.16 1.43
C ILE A 35 5.29 9.34 1.73
N ALA A 36 6.01 8.22 1.79
CA ALA A 36 7.46 8.18 1.96
C ALA A 36 8.13 8.36 0.60
N ASP A 37 8.42 9.60 0.24
CA ASP A 37 8.93 10.00 -1.07
C ASP A 37 10.45 10.16 -1.05
N ASP A 38 11.14 9.39 -1.90
CA ASP A 38 12.61 9.33 -1.98
C ASP A 38 13.20 10.36 -2.97
N GLY A 39 12.52 11.50 -3.16
CA GLY A 39 13.01 12.60 -3.98
C GLY A 39 12.35 12.66 -5.36
N SER A 40 11.05 12.42 -5.44
CA SER A 40 10.30 12.54 -6.69
C SER A 40 10.18 13.97 -7.19
N ASP A 41 9.87 14.07 -8.48
CA ASP A 41 9.61 15.31 -9.21
C ASP A 41 8.22 15.90 -8.95
N ASP A 42 7.97 17.08 -9.55
CA ASP A 42 6.72 17.84 -9.41
C ASP A 42 5.47 17.07 -9.88
N LYS A 43 5.59 16.09 -10.77
CA LYS A 43 4.45 15.28 -11.23
C LYS A 43 3.91 14.41 -10.11
N THR A 44 4.82 13.82 -9.33
CA THR A 44 4.44 13.03 -8.15
C THR A 44 3.82 13.94 -7.09
N GLN A 45 4.41 15.11 -6.85
CA GLN A 45 3.85 16.12 -5.94
C GLN A 45 2.44 16.55 -6.35
N ALA A 46 2.20 16.75 -7.65
CA ALA A 46 0.87 17.14 -8.17
C ALA A 46 -0.20 16.08 -7.87
N VAL A 47 0.12 14.80 -8.03
CA VAL A 47 -0.78 13.69 -7.64
C VAL A 47 -1.11 13.77 -6.16
N ILE A 48 -0.10 13.91 -5.30
CA ILE A 48 -0.29 13.98 -3.84
C ILE A 48 -1.18 15.16 -3.46
N ASN A 49 -0.91 16.35 -4.01
CA ASN A 49 -1.69 17.56 -3.76
C ASN A 49 -3.17 17.39 -4.16
N ASN A 50 -3.43 16.70 -5.29
CA ASN A 50 -4.79 16.42 -5.73
C ASN A 50 -5.56 15.58 -4.69
N PHE A 51 -4.96 14.49 -4.20
CA PHE A 51 -5.60 13.66 -3.17
C PHE A 51 -5.73 14.36 -1.83
N GLN A 52 -4.78 15.20 -1.43
CA GLN A 52 -4.88 16.02 -0.22
C GLN A 52 -6.05 17.01 -0.30
N SER A 53 -6.31 17.59 -1.49
CA SER A 53 -7.40 18.55 -1.70
C SER A 53 -8.79 17.92 -1.61
N ASN A 54 -8.92 16.64 -1.97
CA ASN A 54 -10.17 15.88 -1.92
C ASN A 54 -10.61 15.56 -0.48
N LYS A 55 -9.69 15.60 0.49
CA LYS A 55 -9.95 15.38 1.94
C LYS A 55 -10.61 14.03 2.30
N ILE A 56 -10.59 13.03 1.40
CA ILE A 56 -11.08 11.68 1.69
C ILE A 56 -10.07 10.96 2.58
N LEU A 57 -8.78 11.12 2.27
CA LEU A 57 -7.67 10.55 3.01
C LEU A 57 -6.92 11.66 3.77
N ASN A 58 -6.50 11.37 5.00
CA ASN A 58 -5.58 12.22 5.76
C ASN A 58 -4.15 11.94 5.29
N ILE A 59 -3.68 12.67 4.28
CA ILE A 59 -2.38 12.43 3.63
C ILE A 59 -1.31 13.39 4.14
N GLN A 60 -0.17 12.85 4.57
CA GLN A 60 1.05 13.57 4.86
C GLN A 60 2.12 13.21 3.81
N HIS A 61 2.82 14.22 3.26
CA HIS A 61 3.92 14.03 2.31
C HIS A 61 5.26 14.15 3.02
N SER A 62 5.99 13.06 3.13
CA SER A 62 7.34 12.98 3.72
C SER A 62 8.37 12.89 2.60
N TRP A 63 8.66 14.03 1.97
CA TRP A 63 9.64 14.14 0.89
C TRP A 63 11.06 14.31 1.43
N GLN A 64 12.05 13.81 0.72
CA GLN A 64 13.49 14.11 0.90
C GLN A 64 14.15 14.39 -0.44
N GLU A 65 15.25 15.15 -0.44
CA GLU A 65 16.02 15.46 -1.62
C GLU A 65 16.52 14.18 -2.32
N ASP A 66 16.46 14.13 -3.66
CA ASP A 66 17.03 13.03 -4.46
C ASP A 66 18.57 13.03 -4.36
N LYS A 67 19.11 12.03 -3.72
CA LYS A 67 20.56 11.74 -3.62
C LYS A 67 20.85 10.27 -3.92
N GLY A 68 20.15 9.71 -4.91
CA GLY A 68 20.17 8.31 -5.27
C GLY A 68 19.21 7.46 -4.41
N PHE A 69 19.24 6.16 -4.57
CA PHE A 69 18.30 5.23 -3.92
C PHE A 69 18.46 5.20 -2.39
N ARG A 70 17.53 5.82 -1.68
CA ARG A 70 17.52 5.89 -0.21
C ARG A 70 16.14 5.57 0.38
N ALA A 71 15.42 4.65 -0.23
CA ALA A 71 14.07 4.24 0.19
C ALA A 71 13.99 3.85 1.68
N ALA A 72 15.03 3.24 2.25
CA ALA A 72 15.06 2.92 3.68
C ALA A 72 15.04 4.19 4.55
N LYS A 73 15.80 5.24 4.16
CA LYS A 73 15.80 6.52 4.86
C LYS A 73 14.45 7.21 4.75
N SER A 74 13.84 7.20 3.55
CA SER A 74 12.51 7.76 3.33
C SER A 74 11.45 7.07 4.20
N ARG A 75 11.47 5.72 4.27
CA ARG A 75 10.60 4.94 5.16
C ARG A 75 10.80 5.30 6.63
N ASN A 76 12.05 5.38 7.10
CA ASN A 76 12.35 5.74 8.48
C ASN A 76 11.85 7.15 8.83
N LYS A 77 11.99 8.11 7.89
CA LYS A 77 11.46 9.45 8.04
C LYS A 77 9.92 9.43 8.15
N ALA A 78 9.24 8.66 7.30
CA ALA A 78 7.79 8.49 7.38
C ALA A 78 7.35 7.81 8.68
N LEU A 79 8.09 6.78 9.14
CA LEU A 79 7.85 6.14 10.43
C LEU A 79 7.97 7.11 11.60
N SER A 80 8.93 8.04 11.58
CA SER A 80 9.16 8.98 12.69
C SER A 80 8.03 10.00 12.86
N ILE A 81 7.21 10.22 11.84
CA ILE A 81 6.06 11.14 11.88
C ILE A 81 4.72 10.41 11.99
N SER A 82 4.71 9.07 11.93
CA SER A 82 3.49 8.29 12.11
C SER A 82 3.00 8.36 13.55
N THR A 83 1.66 8.41 13.71
CA THR A 83 1.01 8.62 15.01
C THR A 83 0.34 7.37 15.56
N GLN A 84 0.15 6.33 14.74
CA GLN A 84 -0.57 5.12 15.16
C GLN A 84 0.37 3.99 15.59
N GLU A 85 -0.07 3.18 16.53
CA GLU A 85 0.71 2.03 17.02
C GLU A 85 0.87 0.91 15.99
N TYR A 86 -0.08 0.78 15.06
CA TYR A 86 -0.03 -0.22 14.01
C TYR A 86 0.33 0.41 12.67
N ILE A 87 1.46 -0.03 12.12
CA ILE A 87 2.01 0.50 10.88
C ILE A 87 1.84 -0.53 9.76
N VAL A 88 1.28 -0.10 8.64
CA VAL A 88 1.21 -0.86 7.40
C VAL A 88 2.17 -0.22 6.40
N LEU A 89 3.10 -1.01 5.84
CA LEU A 89 4.09 -0.56 4.86
C LEU A 89 3.79 -1.20 3.51
N ILE A 90 3.68 -0.39 2.46
CA ILE A 90 3.52 -0.85 1.08
C ILE A 90 4.42 -0.08 0.12
N ASP A 91 4.68 -0.68 -1.05
CA ASP A 91 5.34 0.04 -2.14
C ASP A 91 4.30 0.81 -2.97
N GLY A 92 4.71 1.93 -3.60
CA GLY A 92 3.86 2.85 -4.36
C GLY A 92 3.38 2.32 -5.72
N ASP A 93 3.49 1.02 -5.95
CA ASP A 93 2.94 0.31 -7.10
C ASP A 93 2.06 -0.89 -6.69
N MET A 94 1.65 -0.95 -5.42
CA MET A 94 0.81 -2.01 -4.87
C MET A 94 -0.65 -1.57 -4.75
N VAL A 95 -1.48 -1.95 -5.71
CA VAL A 95 -2.94 -1.73 -5.64
C VAL A 95 -3.54 -2.68 -4.61
N LEU A 96 -4.29 -2.13 -3.66
CA LEU A 96 -4.80 -2.85 -2.51
C LEU A 96 -6.15 -3.51 -2.81
N HIS A 97 -6.35 -4.72 -2.28
CA HIS A 97 -7.67 -5.34 -2.21
C HIS A 97 -8.59 -4.52 -1.28
N THR A 98 -9.88 -4.46 -1.58
CA THR A 98 -10.86 -3.61 -0.87
C THR A 98 -10.90 -3.81 0.66
N HIS A 99 -10.62 -5.00 1.15
CA HIS A 99 -10.60 -5.34 2.59
C HIS A 99 -9.19 -5.37 3.20
N PHE A 100 -8.18 -4.85 2.50
CA PHE A 100 -6.78 -4.99 2.92
C PHE A 100 -6.51 -4.38 4.30
N ILE A 101 -6.95 -3.14 4.54
CA ILE A 101 -6.78 -2.47 5.85
C ILE A 101 -7.63 -3.15 6.93
N GLU A 102 -8.87 -3.49 6.62
CA GLU A 102 -9.76 -4.21 7.55
C GLU A 102 -9.15 -5.53 8.03
N ASP A 103 -8.60 -6.33 7.10
CA ASP A 103 -7.96 -7.60 7.40
C ASP A 103 -6.70 -7.42 8.26
N HIS A 104 -5.88 -6.42 7.95
CA HIS A 104 -4.72 -6.08 8.76
C HIS A 104 -5.13 -5.72 10.19
N LEU A 105 -6.11 -4.85 10.38
CA LEU A 105 -6.59 -4.45 11.71
C LEU A 105 -7.20 -5.62 12.49
N LYS A 106 -7.92 -6.51 11.81
CA LYS A 106 -8.53 -7.71 12.41
C LYS A 106 -7.50 -8.72 12.90
N HIS A 107 -6.36 -8.83 12.22
CA HIS A 107 -5.32 -9.80 12.54
C HIS A 107 -4.12 -9.21 13.27
N ALA A 108 -4.08 -7.88 13.46
CA ALA A 108 -3.02 -7.18 14.15
C ALA A 108 -2.89 -7.69 15.60
N GLN A 109 -1.67 -7.99 16.00
CA GLN A 109 -1.35 -8.45 17.34
C GLN A 109 0.00 -7.87 17.77
N LYS A 110 0.07 -7.31 19.00
CA LYS A 110 1.30 -6.74 19.54
C LYS A 110 2.44 -7.77 19.55
N GLY A 111 3.62 -7.36 19.08
CA GLY A 111 4.79 -8.25 18.99
C GLY A 111 4.82 -9.17 17.78
N PHE A 112 3.88 -9.01 16.83
CA PHE A 112 3.86 -9.79 15.59
C PHE A 112 3.91 -8.91 14.36
N VAL A 113 4.53 -9.43 13.30
CA VAL A 113 4.54 -8.82 11.96
C VAL A 113 3.68 -9.67 11.04
N ILE A 114 2.80 -9.00 10.29
CA ILE A 114 1.99 -9.64 9.24
C ILE A 114 2.68 -9.36 7.90
N GLN A 115 3.11 -10.41 7.21
CA GLN A 115 3.65 -10.31 5.86
C GLN A 115 2.61 -10.75 4.84
N GLY A 116 2.15 -9.81 4.02
CA GLY A 116 1.26 -10.08 2.89
C GLY A 116 1.99 -10.73 1.71
N LYS A 117 1.22 -11.40 0.84
CA LYS A 117 1.66 -11.86 -0.47
C LYS A 117 1.05 -10.97 -1.54
N ARG A 118 1.75 -10.82 -2.68
CA ARG A 118 1.27 -10.05 -3.82
C ARG A 118 1.08 -10.93 -5.06
N SER A 119 0.09 -10.58 -5.87
CA SER A 119 -0.03 -11.01 -7.25
C SER A 119 0.62 -9.97 -8.16
N LEU A 120 1.15 -10.39 -9.30
CA LEU A 120 1.79 -9.49 -10.25
C LEU A 120 0.89 -9.32 -11.47
N LEU A 121 0.83 -8.10 -12.00
CA LEU A 121 0.19 -7.82 -13.28
C LEU A 121 1.21 -7.96 -14.42
N THR A 122 0.76 -8.49 -15.56
CA THR A 122 1.56 -8.42 -16.78
C THR A 122 1.74 -6.97 -17.22
N LYS A 123 2.80 -6.65 -17.98
CA LYS A 123 3.05 -5.29 -18.51
C LYS A 123 1.82 -4.72 -19.23
N LYS A 124 1.18 -5.53 -20.09
CA LYS A 124 -0.04 -5.12 -20.82
C LYS A 124 -1.19 -4.78 -19.86
N ARG A 125 -1.39 -5.59 -18.82
CA ARG A 125 -2.44 -5.37 -17.82
C ARG A 125 -2.15 -4.16 -16.95
N THR A 126 -0.89 -3.95 -16.54
CA THR A 126 -0.45 -2.76 -15.81
C THR A 126 -0.72 -1.48 -16.60
N SER A 127 -0.31 -1.42 -17.88
CA SER A 127 -0.58 -0.24 -18.74
C SER A 127 -2.07 0.02 -18.90
N SER A 128 -2.88 -1.03 -19.07
CA SER A 128 -4.34 -0.91 -19.16
C SER A 128 -4.95 -0.44 -17.83
N ALA A 129 -4.46 -0.94 -16.69
CA ALA A 129 -4.96 -0.55 -15.38
C ALA A 129 -4.67 0.92 -15.08
N ILE A 130 -3.47 1.41 -15.39
CA ILE A 130 -3.09 2.82 -15.26
C ILE A 130 -3.99 3.68 -16.16
N LYS A 131 -4.09 3.36 -17.45
CA LYS A 131 -4.89 4.14 -18.41
C LYS A 131 -6.36 4.26 -18.03
N ASN A 132 -6.94 3.18 -17.51
CA ASN A 132 -8.37 3.10 -17.18
C ASN A 132 -8.63 3.30 -15.68
N GLN A 133 -7.63 3.65 -14.88
CA GLN A 133 -7.69 3.79 -13.41
C GLN A 133 -8.35 2.56 -12.73
N THR A 134 -8.03 1.35 -13.24
CA THR A 134 -8.61 0.11 -12.74
C THR A 134 -7.91 -0.33 -11.47
N THR A 135 -8.63 -0.39 -10.36
CA THR A 135 -8.12 -0.82 -9.05
C THR A 135 -8.73 -2.14 -8.56
N LEU A 136 -9.65 -2.73 -9.31
CA LEU A 136 -10.24 -4.04 -9.02
C LEU A 136 -9.70 -5.09 -9.98
N PHE A 137 -9.17 -6.17 -9.40
CA PHE A 137 -8.67 -7.33 -10.14
C PHE A 137 -9.34 -8.59 -9.61
N SER A 138 -9.89 -9.39 -10.52
CA SER A 138 -10.48 -10.69 -10.19
C SER A 138 -9.41 -11.78 -10.23
N PHE A 139 -9.61 -12.83 -9.44
CA PHE A 139 -8.82 -14.07 -9.53
C PHE A 139 -8.77 -14.64 -10.98
N LEU A 140 -9.83 -14.42 -11.77
CA LEU A 140 -9.94 -14.87 -13.16
C LEU A 140 -9.35 -13.88 -14.18
N ASP A 141 -8.71 -12.78 -13.74
CA ASP A 141 -8.08 -11.80 -14.64
C ASP A 141 -6.88 -12.43 -15.35
N ASN A 142 -6.97 -12.58 -16.69
CA ASN A 142 -5.93 -13.18 -17.53
C ASN A 142 -4.59 -12.42 -17.51
N GLY A 143 -4.57 -11.20 -17.01
CA GLY A 143 -3.36 -10.39 -16.83
C GLY A 143 -2.70 -10.54 -15.46
N LEU A 144 -3.23 -11.40 -14.60
CA LEU A 144 -2.70 -11.63 -13.25
C LEU A 144 -1.72 -12.83 -13.27
N GLN A 145 -0.58 -12.66 -12.64
CA GLN A 145 0.39 -13.73 -12.34
C GLN A 145 0.29 -14.10 -10.86
N ASN A 146 0.66 -15.35 -10.52
CA ASN A 146 0.53 -15.86 -9.15
C ASN A 146 -0.89 -15.79 -8.60
N HIS A 147 -1.88 -16.20 -9.39
CA HIS A 147 -3.32 -16.15 -9.08
C HIS A 147 -3.68 -16.64 -7.68
N LYS A 148 -2.95 -17.64 -7.15
CA LYS A 148 -3.19 -18.17 -5.79
C LYS A 148 -3.09 -17.09 -4.69
N ASN A 149 -2.31 -16.03 -4.93
CA ASN A 149 -2.15 -14.93 -3.98
C ASN A 149 -3.30 -13.92 -4.01
N SER A 150 -4.16 -13.95 -5.04
CA SER A 150 -5.32 -13.09 -5.20
C SER A 150 -6.63 -13.72 -4.71
N LEU A 151 -6.58 -14.97 -4.24
CA LEU A 151 -7.72 -15.63 -3.64
C LEU A 151 -8.03 -15.02 -2.27
N TYR A 152 -9.13 -14.27 -2.21
CA TYR A 152 -9.69 -13.79 -0.97
C TYR A 152 -10.70 -14.81 -0.42
N SER A 153 -10.31 -15.52 0.63
CA SER A 153 -11.20 -16.47 1.32
C SER A 153 -10.82 -16.56 2.79
N ASN A 154 -11.71 -16.12 3.65
CA ASN A 154 -11.55 -16.22 5.11
C ASN A 154 -11.36 -17.67 5.59
N PHE A 155 -11.93 -18.64 4.89
CA PHE A 155 -11.80 -20.06 5.22
C PHE A 155 -10.42 -20.59 4.81
N LEU A 156 -10.00 -20.34 3.57
CA LEU A 156 -8.70 -20.79 3.06
C LEU A 156 -7.53 -20.09 3.74
N SER A 157 -7.66 -18.82 4.09
CA SER A 157 -6.61 -18.11 4.81
C SER A 157 -6.29 -18.71 6.18
N ARG A 158 -7.30 -19.25 6.88
CA ARG A 158 -7.11 -19.97 8.16
C ARG A 158 -6.42 -21.32 7.98
N LEU A 159 -6.66 -22.01 6.86
CA LEU A 159 -6.02 -23.31 6.57
C LEU A 159 -4.56 -23.16 6.13
N PHE A 160 -4.21 -22.07 5.46
CA PHE A 160 -2.88 -21.82 4.90
C PHE A 160 -2.05 -20.79 5.67
N ALA A 161 -2.57 -20.26 6.78
CA ALA A 161 -1.78 -19.40 7.66
C ALA A 161 -0.60 -20.19 8.23
N SER A 162 0.63 -19.83 7.85
CA SER A 162 1.83 -20.44 8.44
C SER A 162 1.92 -20.10 9.92
N LYS A 163 2.44 -21.04 10.71
CA LYS A 163 2.65 -20.86 12.14
C LYS A 163 3.44 -19.60 12.45
N LYS A 164 2.97 -18.85 13.44
CA LYS A 164 3.58 -17.65 13.98
C LYS A 164 5.02 -17.92 14.40
N THR A 165 5.98 -17.23 13.83
CA THR A 165 7.35 -17.15 14.33
C THR A 165 7.44 -15.97 15.29
N HIS A 166 7.77 -16.24 16.56
CA HIS A 166 8.15 -15.20 17.50
C HIS A 166 9.47 -14.60 17.05
N LEU A 167 9.51 -13.29 16.81
CA LEU A 167 10.76 -12.55 16.82
C LEU A 167 11.24 -12.56 18.29
N LYS A 168 12.30 -13.33 18.57
CA LYS A 168 13.02 -13.20 19.83
C LYS A 168 13.72 -11.86 19.79
N GLY A 169 13.31 -10.92 20.68
CA GLY A 169 14.04 -9.70 20.97
C GLY A 169 15.39 -9.99 21.63
#